data_255ea6c8ff38be0f2c930b50940c9b3a
#
_entry.id   255ea6c8ff38be0f2c930b50940c9b3a
#
_cell.length_a   1.000
_cell.length_b   1.000
_cell.length_c   1.000
_cell.angle_alpha   90.00
_cell.angle_beta   90.00
_cell.angle_gamma   90.00
#
_symmetry.space_group_name_H-M   'P 1'
#
loop_
_entity.id
_entity.type
_entity.pdbx_description
1 polymer ?
#
loop_
_entity_poly.entity_id
_entity_poly.type
_entity_poly.pdbx_seq_one_letter_code
_entity_poly.pdbx_strand_id
1 'polypeptide(L)'
;MGELRDSTPQVKRFLAGALFNSLGSGLTLPILIVYLNQVRGFSLTAASLILSWMAITGLAFSPISGHLVDKFGPRRIMLLAILIEAVAMFSWAFVDTVSDALLVGALSSLGNAAIWPTQTTMMARMVSEDFRPKFFGLQFMMLNLGLGLGGVVSSFIVEINDPASFTRLFALDAVTYLVFFGFILTLRGTGGPLKKTQMEIENDGGYRQVMADRSFMRLSAAKLLLLTFGYASLDAGLPTLLTLYGDLSVKALGPIWAVNTGVIVLGQIFVINRLDGRSRVRLMFGISLIWSVAWIIIGLSVSLDLKATFALAAIGVGIFALGEMIWSTVGPTLTNELAPENMRGRYNSVDGLMWVFAGAMGPALSGIMLQYELITLWIAIIVVGQLLAGILVLRLRSLLTPAQDGRISETQK
;
A
#
# COMPACT_ATOMS: atom_id res chain seq x y z
N MET A 1 6.46 -22.19 7.35
CA MET A 1 7.80 -22.58 6.83
C MET A 1 7.78 -23.89 6.03
N GLY A 2 6.94 -24.86 6.29
CA GLY A 2 6.79 -26.09 5.47
C GLY A 2 6.42 -25.79 4.01
N GLU A 3 5.51 -24.86 3.78
CA GLU A 3 5.00 -24.51 2.44
C GLU A 3 6.02 -23.87 1.50
N LEU A 4 7.00 -23.12 2.03
CA LEU A 4 8.15 -22.62 1.25
C LEU A 4 9.08 -23.76 0.79
N ARG A 5 9.10 -24.89 1.53
CA ARG A 5 9.94 -26.05 1.18
C ARG A 5 9.41 -26.74 -0.06
N ASP A 6 8.09 -26.79 -0.25
CA ASP A 6 7.41 -27.47 -1.35
C ASP A 6 7.20 -26.59 -2.59
N SER A 7 7.54 -25.28 -2.49
CA SER A 7 7.43 -24.36 -3.62
C SER A 7 8.54 -24.58 -4.66
N THR A 8 8.22 -24.32 -5.94
CA THR A 8 9.20 -24.45 -7.03
C THR A 8 10.38 -23.48 -6.86
N PRO A 9 11.56 -23.77 -7.40
CA PRO A 9 12.72 -22.86 -7.37
C PRO A 9 12.41 -21.47 -7.97
N GLN A 10 11.50 -21.40 -8.94
CA GLN A 10 11.08 -20.12 -9.55
C GLN A 10 10.31 -19.26 -8.56
N VAL A 11 9.37 -19.85 -7.80
CA VAL A 11 8.60 -19.18 -6.75
C VAL A 11 9.53 -18.64 -5.67
N LYS A 12 10.50 -19.43 -5.21
CA LYS A 12 11.49 -19.01 -4.20
C LYS A 12 12.32 -17.82 -4.67
N ARG A 13 12.79 -17.84 -5.92
CA ARG A 13 13.56 -16.74 -6.52
C ARG A 13 12.70 -15.47 -6.64
N PHE A 14 11.45 -15.60 -7.04
CA PHE A 14 10.54 -14.47 -7.12
C PHE A 14 10.31 -13.85 -5.74
N LEU A 15 9.98 -14.64 -4.73
CA LEU A 15 9.76 -14.17 -3.36
C LEU A 15 11.01 -13.54 -2.75
N ALA A 16 12.21 -14.12 -3.01
CA ALA A 16 13.46 -13.52 -2.59
C ALA A 16 13.67 -12.15 -3.25
N GLY A 17 13.46 -12.04 -4.57
CA GLY A 17 13.54 -10.78 -5.29
C GLY A 17 12.55 -9.74 -4.76
N ALA A 18 11.30 -10.15 -4.49
CA ALA A 18 10.28 -9.29 -3.91
C ALA A 18 10.65 -8.79 -2.50
N LEU A 19 11.28 -9.63 -1.68
CA LEU A 19 11.80 -9.24 -0.36
C LEU A 19 12.86 -8.15 -0.48
N PHE A 20 13.86 -8.33 -1.38
CA PHE A 20 14.89 -7.31 -1.61
C PHE A 20 14.30 -5.99 -2.12
N ASN A 21 13.36 -6.06 -3.06
CA ASN A 21 12.67 -4.87 -3.55
C ASN A 21 11.90 -4.14 -2.43
N SER A 22 11.20 -4.90 -1.59
CA SER A 22 10.45 -4.32 -0.46
C SER A 22 11.38 -3.74 0.61
N LEU A 23 12.56 -4.32 0.80
CA LEU A 23 13.58 -3.77 1.70
C LEU A 23 14.03 -2.39 1.20
N GLY A 24 14.29 -2.23 -0.09
CA GLY A 24 14.62 -0.95 -0.70
C GLY A 24 13.51 0.09 -0.50
N SER A 25 12.27 -0.27 -0.79
CA SER A 25 11.12 0.60 -0.55
C SER A 25 11.01 0.99 0.93
N GLY A 26 11.34 0.10 1.86
CA GLY A 26 11.38 0.39 3.30
C GLY A 26 12.48 1.38 3.69
N LEU A 27 13.58 1.45 2.93
CA LEU A 27 14.64 2.45 3.15
C LEU A 27 14.16 3.88 2.88
N THR A 28 13.32 4.08 1.87
CA THR A 28 13.03 5.39 1.28
C THR A 28 11.62 5.89 1.50
N LEU A 29 10.61 5.02 1.45
CA LEU A 29 9.21 5.40 1.52
C LEU A 29 8.84 6.20 2.78
N PRO A 30 9.26 5.79 4.01
CA PRO A 30 8.86 6.50 5.22
C PRO A 30 9.51 7.89 5.38
N ILE A 31 10.58 8.15 4.63
CA ILE A 31 11.38 9.36 4.80
C ILE A 31 11.32 10.33 3.62
N LEU A 32 10.64 9.96 2.51
CA LEU A 32 10.61 10.78 1.29
C LEU A 32 10.03 12.18 1.57
N ILE A 33 8.92 12.28 2.29
CA ILE A 33 8.32 13.58 2.62
C ILE A 33 9.23 14.42 3.53
N VAL A 34 9.93 13.75 4.47
CA VAL A 34 10.91 14.41 5.37
C VAL A 34 12.08 14.92 4.54
N TYR A 35 12.58 14.13 3.60
CA TYR A 35 13.64 14.56 2.70
C TYR A 35 13.25 15.80 1.89
N LEU A 36 12.08 15.81 1.26
CA LEU A 36 11.61 16.96 0.48
C LEU A 36 11.44 18.21 1.34
N ASN A 37 10.88 18.07 2.53
CA ASN A 37 10.62 19.21 3.41
C ASN A 37 11.86 19.66 4.19
N GLN A 38 12.49 18.76 4.95
CA GLN A 38 13.53 19.13 5.92
C GLN A 38 14.94 19.20 5.31
N VAL A 39 15.20 18.46 4.22
CA VAL A 39 16.53 18.45 3.59
C VAL A 39 16.56 19.35 2.35
N ARG A 40 15.52 19.29 1.50
CA ARG A 40 15.42 20.10 0.29
C ARG A 40 14.72 21.45 0.49
N GLY A 41 14.14 21.68 1.67
CA GLY A 41 13.54 22.97 2.04
C GLY A 41 12.23 23.30 1.33
N PHE A 42 11.57 22.30 0.71
CA PHE A 42 10.26 22.54 0.10
C PHE A 42 9.21 22.77 1.19
N SER A 43 8.22 23.65 0.93
CA SER A 43 7.09 23.76 1.84
C SER A 43 6.42 22.40 2.03
N LEU A 44 5.85 22.17 3.20
CA LEU A 44 5.19 20.90 3.51
C LEU A 44 4.04 20.63 2.54
N THR A 45 3.31 21.68 2.16
CA THR A 45 2.27 21.58 1.12
C THR A 45 2.86 21.12 -0.22
N ALA A 46 3.97 21.70 -0.68
CA ALA A 46 4.62 21.31 -1.92
C ALA A 46 5.11 19.85 -1.87
N ALA A 47 5.78 19.45 -0.77
CA ALA A 47 6.25 18.09 -0.57
C ALA A 47 5.08 17.07 -0.62
N SER A 48 3.97 17.38 0.07
CA SER A 48 2.78 16.52 0.08
C SER A 48 2.06 16.47 -1.27
N LEU A 49 2.01 17.59 -2.00
CA LEU A 49 1.42 17.64 -3.34
C LEU A 49 2.27 16.86 -4.36
N ILE A 50 3.59 16.77 -4.19
CA ILE A 50 4.45 15.90 -4.99
C ILE A 50 4.05 14.42 -4.81
N LEU A 51 3.80 13.96 -3.58
CA LEU A 51 3.31 12.61 -3.33
C LEU A 51 1.92 12.37 -3.96
N SER A 52 1.03 13.36 -3.87
CA SER A 52 -0.28 13.30 -4.53
C SER A 52 -0.15 13.25 -6.05
N TRP A 53 0.78 14.01 -6.62
CA TRP A 53 1.12 13.97 -8.05
C TRP A 53 1.61 12.60 -8.49
N MET A 54 2.45 11.94 -7.69
CA MET A 54 2.91 10.57 -7.94
C MET A 54 1.73 9.59 -8.02
N ALA A 55 0.76 9.70 -7.13
CA ALA A 55 -0.44 8.86 -7.16
C ALA A 55 -1.28 9.11 -8.41
N ILE A 56 -1.50 10.37 -8.79
CA ILE A 56 -2.29 10.76 -9.98
C ILE A 56 -1.60 10.30 -11.27
N THR A 57 -0.29 10.48 -11.39
CA THR A 57 0.48 10.05 -12.55
C THR A 57 0.51 8.52 -12.66
N GLY A 58 0.64 7.81 -11.53
CA GLY A 58 0.53 6.35 -11.49
C GLY A 58 -0.81 5.85 -12.02
N LEU A 59 -1.91 6.55 -11.66
CA LEU A 59 -3.24 6.26 -12.21
C LEU A 59 -3.28 6.43 -13.73
N ALA A 60 -2.75 7.53 -14.25
CA ALA A 60 -2.73 7.81 -15.68
C ALA A 60 -1.91 6.76 -16.48
N PHE A 61 -0.83 6.25 -15.90
CA PHE A 61 0.01 5.22 -16.52
C PHE A 61 -0.52 3.79 -16.37
N SER A 62 -1.38 3.51 -15.38
CA SER A 62 -1.89 2.17 -15.10
C SER A 62 -2.59 1.50 -16.31
N PRO A 63 -3.49 2.15 -17.07
CA PRO A 63 -4.10 1.55 -18.26
C PRO A 63 -3.07 1.25 -19.36
N ILE A 64 -2.08 2.12 -19.52
CA ILE A 64 -0.99 1.96 -20.49
C ILE A 64 -0.16 0.73 -20.14
N SER A 65 0.20 0.57 -18.87
CA SER A 65 0.97 -0.57 -18.38
C SER A 65 0.23 -1.88 -18.60
N GLY A 66 -1.07 -1.94 -18.33
CA GLY A 66 -1.91 -3.12 -18.59
C GLY A 66 -1.91 -3.52 -20.06
N HIS A 67 -2.09 -2.56 -20.98
CA HIS A 67 -2.02 -2.82 -22.42
C HIS A 67 -0.64 -3.34 -22.87
N LEU A 68 0.43 -2.76 -22.33
CA LEU A 68 1.79 -3.22 -22.63
C LEU A 68 2.07 -4.63 -22.11
N VAL A 69 1.56 -4.96 -20.92
CA VAL A 69 1.63 -6.34 -20.35
C VAL A 69 0.94 -7.34 -21.25
N ASP A 70 -0.27 -7.02 -21.73
CA ASP A 70 -1.02 -7.88 -22.65
C ASP A 70 -0.25 -8.11 -23.95
N LYS A 71 0.34 -7.06 -24.52
CA LYS A 71 1.02 -7.08 -25.83
C LYS A 71 2.41 -7.74 -25.80
N PHE A 72 3.22 -7.41 -24.79
CA PHE A 72 4.65 -7.81 -24.73
C PHE A 72 4.92 -8.90 -23.69
N GLY A 73 3.96 -9.20 -22.85
CA GLY A 73 4.05 -10.17 -21.77
C GLY A 73 4.60 -9.56 -20.46
N PRO A 74 4.17 -10.11 -19.29
CA PRO A 74 4.44 -9.49 -17.99
C PRO A 74 5.93 -9.42 -17.66
N ARG A 75 6.73 -10.43 -17.99
CA ARG A 75 8.15 -10.45 -17.62
C ARG A 75 8.95 -9.32 -18.29
N ARG A 76 8.70 -9.03 -19.59
CA ARG A 76 9.43 -7.97 -20.32
C ARG A 76 9.07 -6.59 -19.75
N ILE A 77 7.78 -6.36 -19.52
CA ILE A 77 7.29 -5.09 -18.95
C ILE A 77 7.79 -4.92 -17.54
N MET A 78 7.82 -5.98 -16.72
CA MET A 78 8.38 -5.93 -15.38
C MET A 78 9.86 -5.55 -15.37
N LEU A 79 10.67 -6.14 -16.24
CA LEU A 79 12.09 -5.79 -16.35
C LEU A 79 12.28 -4.31 -16.71
N LEU A 80 11.50 -3.81 -17.67
CA LEU A 80 11.54 -2.38 -18.03
C LEU A 80 11.11 -1.49 -16.87
N ALA A 81 10.02 -1.84 -16.19
CA ALA A 81 9.49 -1.09 -15.05
C ALA A 81 10.49 -1.01 -13.89
N ILE A 82 11.15 -2.12 -13.57
CA ILE A 82 12.19 -2.18 -12.53
C ILE A 82 13.38 -1.28 -12.89
N LEU A 83 13.80 -1.24 -14.15
CA LEU A 83 14.88 -0.35 -14.58
C LEU A 83 14.48 1.13 -14.49
N ILE A 84 13.25 1.46 -14.87
CA ILE A 84 12.71 2.82 -14.73
C ILE A 84 12.71 3.23 -13.25
N GLU A 85 12.27 2.34 -12.35
CA GLU A 85 12.27 2.62 -10.92
C GLU A 85 13.69 2.74 -10.35
N ALA A 86 14.64 1.89 -10.76
CA ALA A 86 16.03 2.02 -10.33
C ALA A 86 16.61 3.39 -10.71
N VAL A 87 16.32 3.87 -11.93
CA VAL A 87 16.74 5.21 -12.38
C VAL A 87 16.03 6.29 -11.58
N ALA A 88 14.71 6.17 -11.37
CA ALA A 88 13.93 7.14 -10.62
C ALA A 88 14.43 7.26 -9.17
N MET A 89 14.65 6.12 -8.48
CA MET A 89 15.14 6.11 -7.10
C MET A 89 16.52 6.77 -7.00
N PHE A 90 17.42 6.47 -7.91
CA PHE A 90 18.72 7.15 -7.93
C PHE A 90 18.60 8.66 -8.23
N SER A 91 17.65 9.06 -9.07
CA SER A 91 17.41 10.46 -9.44
C SER A 91 16.88 11.32 -8.29
N TRP A 92 16.21 10.73 -7.29
CA TRP A 92 15.78 11.46 -6.11
C TRP A 92 16.94 12.15 -5.37
N ALA A 93 18.15 11.57 -5.43
CA ALA A 93 19.35 12.17 -4.81
C ALA A 93 19.73 13.54 -5.41
N PHE A 94 19.28 13.84 -6.63
CA PHE A 94 19.65 15.03 -7.40
C PHE A 94 18.50 16.02 -7.57
N VAL A 95 17.42 15.84 -6.82
CA VAL A 95 16.26 16.74 -6.84
C VAL A 95 16.60 18.02 -6.07
N ASP A 96 16.64 19.15 -6.75
CA ASP A 96 16.90 20.47 -6.17
C ASP A 96 15.70 21.41 -6.26
N THR A 97 14.80 21.20 -7.23
CA THR A 97 13.61 22.03 -7.46
C THR A 97 12.32 21.20 -7.39
N VAL A 98 11.19 21.88 -7.16
CA VAL A 98 9.86 21.24 -7.22
C VAL A 98 9.62 20.61 -8.60
N SER A 99 10.10 21.24 -9.67
CA SER A 99 9.98 20.71 -11.03
C SER A 99 10.74 19.39 -11.19
N ASP A 100 11.95 19.28 -10.62
CA ASP A 100 12.72 18.03 -10.63
C ASP A 100 11.97 16.94 -9.87
N ALA A 101 11.41 17.29 -8.69
CA ALA A 101 10.64 16.35 -7.88
C ALA A 101 9.38 15.85 -8.60
N LEU A 102 8.70 16.72 -9.34
CA LEU A 102 7.54 16.32 -10.17
C LEU A 102 7.95 15.39 -11.31
N LEU A 103 9.07 15.65 -11.98
CA LEU A 103 9.59 14.80 -13.06
C LEU A 103 10.04 13.44 -12.55
N VAL A 104 10.85 13.41 -11.49
CA VAL A 104 11.33 12.16 -10.88
C VAL A 104 10.16 11.37 -10.29
N GLY A 105 9.21 12.03 -9.63
CA GLY A 105 7.99 11.43 -9.12
C GLY A 105 7.12 10.81 -10.22
N ALA A 106 6.98 11.49 -11.37
CA ALA A 106 6.28 10.95 -12.53
C ALA A 106 7.00 9.73 -13.12
N LEU A 107 8.34 9.77 -13.19
CA LEU A 107 9.16 8.65 -13.66
C LEU A 107 9.00 7.42 -12.74
N SER A 108 9.06 7.60 -11.43
CA SER A 108 8.81 6.55 -10.45
C SER A 108 7.39 5.99 -10.57
N SER A 109 6.40 6.87 -10.72
CA SER A 109 5.00 6.44 -10.91
C SER A 109 4.80 5.61 -12.17
N LEU A 110 5.52 5.91 -13.26
CA LEU A 110 5.48 5.14 -14.50
C LEU A 110 6.00 3.70 -14.27
N GLY A 111 7.12 3.55 -13.57
CA GLY A 111 7.67 2.24 -13.22
C GLY A 111 6.73 1.47 -12.28
N ASN A 112 6.32 2.10 -11.19
CA ASN A 112 5.50 1.47 -10.15
C ASN A 112 4.13 1.01 -10.66
N ALA A 113 3.48 1.80 -11.54
CA ALA A 113 2.21 1.45 -12.17
C ALA A 113 2.25 0.13 -12.96
N ALA A 114 3.43 -0.30 -13.42
CA ALA A 114 3.60 -1.56 -14.14
C ALA A 114 4.09 -2.71 -13.25
N ILE A 115 4.79 -2.44 -12.14
CA ILE A 115 5.38 -3.49 -11.28
C ILE A 115 4.29 -4.37 -10.68
N TRP A 116 3.29 -3.80 -10.04
CA TRP A 116 2.26 -4.58 -9.34
C TRP A 116 1.42 -5.48 -10.26
N PRO A 117 0.85 -5.00 -11.38
CA PRO A 117 0.10 -5.84 -12.31
C PRO A 117 0.96 -6.94 -12.94
N THR A 118 2.22 -6.64 -13.25
CA THR A 118 3.14 -7.64 -13.81
C THR A 118 3.52 -8.70 -12.79
N GLN A 119 3.75 -8.33 -11.54
CA GLN A 119 3.98 -9.28 -10.43
C GLN A 119 2.82 -10.25 -10.30
N THR A 120 1.61 -9.76 -10.13
CA THR A 120 0.41 -10.59 -9.96
C THR A 120 0.17 -11.51 -11.14
N THR A 121 0.38 -11.03 -12.38
CA THR A 121 0.26 -11.85 -13.59
C THR A 121 1.32 -12.94 -13.66
N MET A 122 2.57 -12.62 -13.36
CA MET A 122 3.65 -13.62 -13.33
C MET A 122 3.40 -14.68 -12.27
N MET A 123 2.95 -14.27 -11.08
CA MET A 123 2.62 -15.16 -9.98
C MET A 123 1.51 -16.14 -10.37
N ALA A 124 0.41 -15.65 -10.94
CA ALA A 124 -0.71 -16.49 -11.38
C ALA A 124 -0.29 -17.56 -12.40
N ARG A 125 0.82 -17.36 -13.13
CA ARG A 125 1.38 -18.31 -14.09
C ARG A 125 2.40 -19.29 -13.49
N MET A 126 2.98 -18.94 -12.35
CA MET A 126 4.00 -19.79 -11.72
C MET A 126 3.42 -20.84 -10.78
N VAL A 127 2.16 -20.68 -10.33
CA VAL A 127 1.52 -21.54 -9.36
C VAL A 127 0.13 -21.98 -9.83
N SER A 128 -0.30 -23.19 -9.39
CA SER A 128 -1.66 -23.67 -9.59
C SER A 128 -2.70 -22.78 -8.91
N GLU A 129 -3.96 -22.86 -9.36
CA GLU A 129 -5.04 -22.03 -8.80
C GLU A 129 -5.21 -22.24 -7.30
N ASP A 130 -5.15 -23.48 -6.84
CA ASP A 130 -5.29 -23.82 -5.41
C ASP A 130 -4.17 -23.27 -4.54
N PHE A 131 -2.98 -23.02 -5.11
CA PHE A 131 -1.84 -22.49 -4.37
C PHE A 131 -1.76 -20.96 -4.41
N ARG A 132 -2.49 -20.29 -5.30
CA ARG A 132 -2.47 -18.82 -5.46
C ARG A 132 -2.74 -18.07 -4.15
N PRO A 133 -3.77 -18.39 -3.34
CA PRO A 133 -4.03 -17.66 -2.10
C PRO A 133 -2.86 -17.74 -1.11
N LYS A 134 -2.25 -18.94 -0.96
CA LYS A 134 -1.07 -19.14 -0.11
C LYS A 134 0.13 -18.34 -0.59
N PHE A 135 0.34 -18.32 -1.90
CA PHE A 135 1.44 -17.59 -2.51
C PHE A 135 1.29 -16.08 -2.34
N PHE A 136 0.09 -15.53 -2.51
CA PHE A 136 -0.18 -14.11 -2.23
C PHE A 136 0.05 -13.77 -0.76
N GLY A 137 -0.34 -14.65 0.15
CA GLY A 137 -0.05 -14.49 1.59
C GLY A 137 1.46 -14.48 1.89
N LEU A 138 2.23 -15.36 1.26
CA LEU A 138 3.69 -15.38 1.39
C LEU A 138 4.33 -14.11 0.80
N GLN A 139 3.84 -13.63 -0.35
CA GLN A 139 4.31 -12.37 -0.92
C GLN A 139 4.02 -11.19 -0.02
N PHE A 140 2.82 -11.11 0.55
CA PHE A 140 2.45 -10.05 1.49
C PHE A 140 3.34 -10.08 2.75
N MET A 141 3.65 -11.26 3.26
CA MET A 141 4.60 -11.43 4.37
C MET A 141 6.00 -10.95 3.99
N MET A 142 6.51 -11.31 2.79
CA MET A 142 7.81 -10.84 2.31
C MET A 142 7.84 -9.32 2.10
N LEU A 143 6.75 -8.75 1.58
CA LEU A 143 6.58 -7.31 1.43
C LEU A 143 6.73 -6.60 2.79
N ASN A 144 5.94 -7.00 3.78
CA ASN A 144 5.97 -6.38 5.10
C ASN A 144 7.32 -6.59 5.81
N LEU A 145 7.89 -7.80 5.73
CA LEU A 145 9.21 -8.08 6.29
C LEU A 145 10.29 -7.18 5.66
N GLY A 146 10.27 -7.04 4.33
CA GLY A 146 11.20 -6.16 3.61
C GLY A 146 11.05 -4.70 4.02
N LEU A 147 9.81 -4.17 4.02
CA LEU A 147 9.52 -2.80 4.44
C LEU A 147 9.99 -2.52 5.87
N GLY A 148 9.68 -3.43 6.80
CA GLY A 148 10.10 -3.28 8.20
C GLY A 148 11.62 -3.31 8.38
N LEU A 149 12.30 -4.29 7.77
CA LEU A 149 13.76 -4.36 7.80
C LEU A 149 14.40 -3.13 7.15
N GLY A 150 13.87 -2.67 6.01
CA GLY A 150 14.33 -1.46 5.33
C GLY A 150 14.19 -0.23 6.19
N GLY A 151 13.05 -0.04 6.85
CA GLY A 151 12.81 1.06 7.79
C GLY A 151 13.80 1.06 8.97
N VAL A 152 14.09 -0.12 9.52
CA VAL A 152 15.11 -0.26 10.58
C VAL A 152 16.49 0.10 10.05
N VAL A 153 16.90 -0.43 8.89
CA VAL A 153 18.19 -0.11 8.27
C VAL A 153 18.29 1.39 7.95
N SER A 154 17.21 1.99 7.43
CA SER A 154 17.14 3.42 7.17
C SER A 154 17.44 4.26 8.42
N SER A 155 16.93 3.84 9.59
CA SER A 155 17.12 4.57 10.84
C SER A 155 18.59 4.68 11.30
N PHE A 156 19.45 3.74 10.87
CA PHE A 156 20.89 3.79 11.16
C PHE A 156 21.69 4.64 10.17
N ILE A 157 21.14 4.91 8.98
CA ILE A 157 21.85 5.62 7.91
C ILE A 157 21.44 7.08 7.83
N VAL A 158 20.13 7.35 8.04
CA VAL A 158 19.54 8.67 7.84
C VAL A 158 20.05 9.71 8.85
N GLU A 159 20.37 10.91 8.35
CA GLU A 159 20.79 12.05 9.15
C GLU A 159 20.39 13.35 8.46
N ILE A 160 19.51 14.15 9.10
CA ILE A 160 18.92 15.34 8.46
C ILE A 160 19.99 16.36 8.06
N ASN A 161 21.01 16.53 8.90
CA ASN A 161 22.08 17.50 8.67
C ASN A 161 23.16 16.98 7.68
N ASP A 162 23.04 15.73 7.20
CA ASP A 162 23.89 15.15 6.17
C ASP A 162 23.03 14.73 4.95
N PRO A 163 22.84 15.62 3.96
CA PRO A 163 22.11 15.27 2.72
C PRO A 163 22.68 14.04 2.00
N ALA A 164 23.98 13.74 2.15
CA ALA A 164 24.61 12.57 1.58
C ALA A 164 24.06 11.27 2.19
N SER A 165 23.52 11.30 3.41
CA SER A 165 22.84 10.14 4.01
C SER A 165 21.62 9.70 3.19
N PHE A 166 20.83 10.65 2.71
CA PHE A 166 19.66 10.39 1.84
C PHE A 166 20.09 9.92 0.46
N THR A 167 21.16 10.50 -0.11
CA THR A 167 21.76 10.01 -1.37
C THR A 167 22.15 8.53 -1.24
N ARG A 168 22.76 8.14 -0.11
CA ARG A 168 23.09 6.73 0.16
C ARG A 168 21.84 5.83 0.21
N LEU A 169 20.76 6.29 0.84
CA LEU A 169 19.50 5.54 0.92
C LEU A 169 18.86 5.36 -0.45
N PHE A 170 18.76 6.41 -1.25
CA PHE A 170 18.22 6.32 -2.61
C PHE A 170 19.09 5.44 -3.52
N ALA A 171 20.42 5.52 -3.39
CA ALA A 171 21.33 4.65 -4.14
C ALA A 171 21.18 3.17 -3.72
N LEU A 172 21.05 2.88 -2.42
CA LEU A 172 20.78 1.54 -1.92
C LEU A 172 19.45 1.00 -2.43
N ASP A 173 18.39 1.81 -2.43
CA ASP A 173 17.09 1.42 -2.96
C ASP A 173 17.19 1.12 -4.47
N ALA A 174 17.85 1.97 -5.26
CA ALA A 174 18.13 1.71 -6.67
C ALA A 174 18.86 0.36 -6.88
N VAL A 175 19.82 0.04 -6.02
CA VAL A 175 20.52 -1.26 -6.04
C VAL A 175 19.56 -2.42 -5.74
N THR A 176 18.62 -2.27 -4.79
CA THR A 176 17.63 -3.33 -4.52
C THR A 176 16.74 -3.61 -5.73
N TYR A 177 16.33 -2.58 -6.48
CA TYR A 177 15.66 -2.75 -7.77
C TYR A 177 16.52 -3.51 -8.78
N LEU A 178 17.82 -3.20 -8.89
CA LEU A 178 18.74 -3.93 -9.78
C LEU A 178 18.93 -5.39 -9.35
N VAL A 179 18.96 -5.67 -8.04
CA VAL A 179 18.97 -7.04 -7.51
C VAL A 179 17.68 -7.76 -7.91
N PHE A 180 16.54 -7.11 -7.75
CA PHE A 180 15.23 -7.66 -8.16
C PHE A 180 15.19 -7.92 -9.67
N PHE A 181 15.71 -7.00 -10.48
CA PHE A 181 15.90 -7.19 -11.92
C PHE A 181 16.67 -8.48 -12.23
N GLY A 182 17.79 -8.72 -11.52
CA GLY A 182 18.59 -9.94 -11.63
C GLY A 182 17.76 -11.20 -11.33
N PHE A 183 16.93 -11.21 -10.27
CA PHE A 183 16.05 -12.34 -9.97
C PHE A 183 15.05 -12.57 -11.09
N ILE A 184 14.38 -11.52 -11.61
CA ILE A 184 13.42 -11.63 -12.72
C ILE A 184 14.06 -12.13 -14.01
N LEU A 185 15.31 -11.77 -14.28
CA LEU A 185 16.07 -12.30 -15.42
C LEU A 185 16.24 -13.82 -15.36
N THR A 186 16.33 -14.40 -14.17
CA THR A 186 16.45 -15.86 -14.00
C THR A 186 15.14 -16.64 -14.22
N LEU A 187 13.98 -15.95 -14.21
CA LEU A 187 12.66 -16.55 -14.37
C LEU A 187 12.34 -16.74 -15.86
N ARG A 188 12.79 -17.84 -16.45
CA ARG A 188 12.51 -18.17 -17.86
C ARG A 188 11.17 -18.90 -18.00
N GLY A 189 10.48 -18.69 -19.11
CA GLY A 189 9.22 -19.40 -19.43
C GLY A 189 7.93 -18.82 -18.86
N THR A 190 8.02 -17.78 -17.98
CA THR A 190 6.83 -17.20 -17.29
C THR A 190 6.20 -16.01 -18.03
N GLY A 191 6.70 -15.59 -19.21
CA GLY A 191 6.55 -14.23 -19.69
C GLY A 191 6.04 -14.05 -21.12
N GLY A 192 5.34 -15.01 -21.72
CA GLY A 192 4.71 -14.81 -23.04
C GLY A 192 3.53 -13.83 -23.00
N PRO A 193 3.08 -13.29 -24.18
CA PRO A 193 1.85 -12.48 -24.26
C PRO A 193 0.64 -13.24 -23.71
N LEU A 194 -0.33 -12.48 -23.17
CA LEU A 194 -1.62 -13.06 -22.76
C LEU A 194 -2.44 -13.35 -24.03
N LYS A 195 -2.77 -14.62 -24.28
CA LYS A 195 -3.80 -14.98 -25.25
C LYS A 195 -5.16 -14.76 -24.57
N LYS A 196 -5.86 -13.69 -24.93
CA LYS A 196 -7.27 -13.52 -24.56
C LYS A 196 -8.08 -14.57 -25.30
N THR A 197 -8.91 -15.31 -24.58
CA THR A 197 -9.92 -16.21 -25.18
C THR A 197 -11.03 -15.37 -25.79
N GLN A 198 -11.62 -15.82 -26.92
CA GLN A 198 -12.74 -15.12 -27.56
C GLN A 198 -13.93 -14.88 -26.62
N MET A 199 -14.17 -15.77 -25.64
CA MET A 199 -15.20 -15.57 -24.60
C MET A 199 -14.95 -14.35 -23.70
N GLU A 200 -13.69 -13.95 -23.45
CA GLU A 200 -13.36 -12.77 -22.65
C GLU A 200 -13.60 -11.47 -23.43
N ILE A 201 -13.66 -11.54 -24.75
CA ILE A 201 -13.91 -10.39 -25.64
C ILE A 201 -15.43 -10.18 -25.83
N GLU A 202 -16.23 -11.24 -25.85
CA GLU A 202 -17.67 -11.18 -26.13
C GLU A 202 -18.54 -10.81 -24.91
N ASN A 203 -18.06 -11.02 -23.69
CA ASN A 203 -18.80 -10.73 -22.45
C ASN A 203 -18.46 -9.36 -21.83
N ASP A 204 -18.41 -8.32 -22.65
CA ASP A 204 -17.95 -6.99 -22.22
C ASP A 204 -19.07 -6.13 -21.61
N GLY A 205 -19.59 -6.54 -20.43
CA GLY A 205 -20.38 -5.66 -19.57
C GLY A 205 -19.54 -4.44 -19.18
N GLY A 206 -19.93 -3.24 -19.60
CA GLY A 206 -19.11 -2.04 -19.45
C GLY A 206 -18.98 -1.57 -17.99
N TYR A 207 -17.99 -0.71 -17.70
CA TYR A 207 -17.84 -0.03 -16.40
C TYR A 207 -19.11 0.68 -15.91
N ARG A 208 -20.03 1.04 -16.84
CA ARG A 208 -21.34 1.61 -16.49
C ARG A 208 -22.16 0.68 -15.58
N GLN A 209 -22.09 -0.64 -15.78
CA GLN A 209 -22.77 -1.62 -14.94
C GLN A 209 -22.15 -1.70 -13.55
N VAL A 210 -20.81 -1.63 -13.45
CA VAL A 210 -20.09 -1.58 -12.17
C VAL A 210 -20.49 -0.33 -11.38
N MET A 211 -20.53 0.82 -12.04
CA MET A 211 -20.92 2.11 -11.43
C MET A 211 -22.42 2.16 -11.06
N ALA A 212 -23.26 1.34 -11.68
CA ALA A 212 -24.67 1.24 -11.35
C ALA A 212 -24.96 0.31 -10.15
N ASP A 213 -23.98 -0.53 -9.76
CA ASP A 213 -24.11 -1.41 -8.58
C ASP A 213 -24.02 -0.58 -7.28
N ARG A 214 -25.19 -0.36 -6.68
CA ARG A 214 -25.30 0.44 -5.44
C ARG A 214 -24.55 -0.16 -4.26
N SER A 215 -24.50 -1.48 -4.16
CA SER A 215 -23.81 -2.19 -3.07
C SER A 215 -22.31 -1.99 -3.19
N PHE A 216 -21.78 -2.20 -4.39
CA PHE A 216 -20.37 -2.03 -4.67
C PHE A 216 -19.93 -0.54 -4.56
N MET A 217 -20.71 0.40 -5.07
CA MET A 217 -20.37 1.83 -4.96
C MET A 217 -20.39 2.33 -3.51
N ARG A 218 -21.29 1.81 -2.65
CA ARG A 218 -21.21 2.10 -1.20
C ARG A 218 -19.96 1.51 -0.56
N LEU A 219 -19.60 0.29 -0.92
CA LEU A 219 -18.36 -0.32 -0.45
C LEU A 219 -17.16 0.51 -0.89
N SER A 220 -17.11 0.89 -2.17
CA SER A 220 -16.03 1.71 -2.73
C SER A 220 -15.91 3.06 -2.03
N ALA A 221 -17.02 3.75 -1.77
CA ALA A 221 -17.02 5.01 -1.03
C ALA A 221 -16.51 4.83 0.42
N ALA A 222 -16.95 3.78 1.12
CA ALA A 222 -16.46 3.48 2.46
C ALA A 222 -14.96 3.14 2.45
N LYS A 223 -14.49 2.36 1.47
CA LYS A 223 -13.09 2.04 1.28
C LYS A 223 -12.25 3.29 0.99
N LEU A 224 -12.74 4.18 0.11
CA LEU A 224 -12.06 5.45 -0.17
C LEU A 224 -11.83 6.26 1.11
N LEU A 225 -12.86 6.39 1.96
CA LEU A 225 -12.71 7.11 3.23
C LEU A 225 -11.73 6.39 4.19
N LEU A 226 -11.86 5.06 4.34
CA LEU A 226 -10.93 4.29 5.17
C LEU A 226 -9.48 4.42 4.72
N LEU A 227 -9.24 4.35 3.41
CA LEU A 227 -7.91 4.46 2.84
C LEU A 227 -7.35 5.89 2.95
N THR A 228 -8.15 6.91 2.63
CA THR A 228 -7.73 8.32 2.69
C THR A 228 -7.38 8.73 4.11
N PHE A 229 -8.28 8.47 5.06
CA PHE A 229 -8.12 8.88 6.46
C PHE A 229 -7.35 7.86 7.31
N GLY A 230 -7.12 6.64 6.82
CA GLY A 230 -6.27 5.65 7.46
C GLY A 230 -4.86 5.63 6.85
N TYR A 231 -4.69 4.82 5.82
CA TYR A 231 -3.38 4.53 5.21
C TYR A 231 -2.69 5.76 4.63
N ALA A 232 -3.35 6.49 3.73
CA ALA A 232 -2.70 7.57 3.01
C ALA A 232 -2.31 8.75 3.91
N SER A 233 -3.07 8.98 5.00
CA SER A 233 -2.68 9.92 6.05
C SER A 233 -1.53 9.39 6.90
N LEU A 234 -1.42 8.06 7.07
CA LEU A 234 -0.32 7.45 7.81
C LEU A 234 1.00 7.61 7.06
N ASP A 235 1.01 7.32 5.75
CA ASP A 235 2.23 7.31 4.94
C ASP A 235 2.92 8.68 4.89
N ALA A 236 2.16 9.75 4.71
CA ALA A 236 2.71 11.11 4.60
C ALA A 236 2.63 11.91 5.91
N GLY A 237 1.52 11.76 6.64
CA GLY A 237 1.23 12.59 7.80
C GLY A 237 1.96 12.14 9.05
N LEU A 238 2.09 10.84 9.31
CA LEU A 238 2.76 10.32 10.51
C LEU A 238 4.23 10.75 10.60
N PRO A 239 5.09 10.54 9.57
CA PRO A 239 6.47 10.98 9.62
C PRO A 239 6.60 12.47 9.91
N THR A 240 5.81 13.29 9.23
CA THR A 240 5.79 14.74 9.38
C THR A 240 5.33 15.15 10.78
N LEU A 241 4.23 14.57 11.27
CA LEU A 241 3.70 14.87 12.60
C LEU A 241 4.74 14.57 13.68
N LEU A 242 5.37 13.41 13.63
CA LEU A 242 6.32 12.98 14.65
C LEU A 242 7.64 13.74 14.61
N THR A 243 8.11 14.15 13.42
CA THR A 243 9.41 14.85 13.31
C THR A 243 9.31 16.35 13.50
N LEU A 244 8.20 17.00 13.10
CA LEU A 244 8.04 18.45 13.23
C LEU A 244 7.35 18.88 14.52
N TYR A 245 6.45 18.06 15.06
CA TYR A 245 5.62 18.40 16.20
C TYR A 245 5.83 17.50 17.41
N GLY A 246 6.41 16.33 17.21
CA GLY A 246 6.73 15.38 18.27
C GLY A 246 8.21 15.38 18.67
N ASP A 247 9.03 16.27 18.07
CA ASP A 247 10.49 16.38 18.30
C ASP A 247 11.26 15.06 18.12
N LEU A 248 10.66 14.07 17.47
CA LEU A 248 11.34 12.80 17.21
C LEU A 248 12.35 12.95 16.07
N SER A 249 13.52 12.36 16.25
CA SER A 249 14.49 12.26 15.16
C SER A 249 13.94 11.35 14.04
N VAL A 250 14.33 11.60 12.79
CA VAL A 250 13.98 10.75 11.65
C VAL A 250 14.40 9.29 11.87
N LYS A 251 15.48 9.06 12.62
CA LYS A 251 15.95 7.72 13.03
C LYS A 251 14.91 6.94 13.83
N ALA A 252 14.01 7.63 14.54
CA ALA A 252 12.95 6.98 15.33
C ALA A 252 11.82 6.40 14.46
N LEU A 253 11.66 6.87 13.21
CA LEU A 253 10.60 6.41 12.31
C LEU A 253 10.75 4.92 11.97
N GLY A 254 11.98 4.45 11.70
CA GLY A 254 12.25 3.06 11.37
C GLY A 254 11.77 2.08 12.46
N PRO A 255 12.19 2.22 13.72
CA PRO A 255 11.69 1.42 14.83
C PRO A 255 10.17 1.49 15.02
N ILE A 256 9.54 2.65 14.82
CA ILE A 256 8.08 2.81 14.90
C ILE A 256 7.40 1.97 13.80
N TRP A 257 7.86 2.04 12.56
CA TRP A 257 7.37 1.20 11.47
C TRP A 257 7.66 -0.29 11.67
N ALA A 258 8.77 -0.62 12.32
CA ALA A 258 9.09 -2.01 12.67
C ALA A 258 8.07 -2.60 13.66
N VAL A 259 7.45 -1.80 14.54
CA VAL A 259 6.34 -2.24 15.41
C VAL A 259 5.13 -2.65 14.57
N ASN A 260 4.72 -1.84 13.58
CA ASN A 260 3.64 -2.19 12.64
C ASN A 260 3.91 -3.55 11.98
N THR A 261 5.06 -3.65 11.32
CA THR A 261 5.49 -4.89 10.65
C THR A 261 5.52 -6.09 11.59
N GLY A 262 6.08 -5.91 12.80
CA GLY A 262 6.14 -6.96 13.81
C GLY A 262 4.77 -7.49 14.21
N VAL A 263 3.82 -6.58 14.45
CA VAL A 263 2.43 -6.94 14.79
C VAL A 263 1.78 -7.71 13.64
N ILE A 264 1.96 -7.25 12.37
CA ILE A 264 1.41 -7.94 11.20
C ILE A 264 2.03 -9.33 11.03
N VAL A 265 3.35 -9.44 11.02
CA VAL A 265 4.06 -10.71 10.77
C VAL A 265 3.72 -11.76 11.84
N LEU A 266 3.65 -11.35 13.10
CA LEU A 266 3.35 -12.26 14.21
C LEU A 266 1.85 -12.55 14.35
N GLY A 267 0.97 -11.58 14.03
CA GLY A 267 -0.46 -11.66 14.28
C GLY A 267 -1.31 -12.12 13.11
N GLN A 268 -0.86 -11.98 11.87
CA GLN A 268 -1.70 -12.16 10.68
C GLN A 268 -2.37 -13.53 10.60
N ILE A 269 -1.63 -14.60 10.82
CA ILE A 269 -2.16 -15.97 10.76
C ILE A 269 -3.23 -16.19 11.85
N PHE A 270 -2.99 -15.66 13.06
CA PHE A 270 -3.94 -15.74 14.15
C PHE A 270 -5.24 -14.97 13.84
N VAL A 271 -5.12 -13.78 13.26
CA VAL A 271 -6.27 -12.95 12.89
C VAL A 271 -7.10 -13.65 11.80
N ILE A 272 -6.48 -14.15 10.72
CA ILE A 272 -7.18 -14.85 9.65
C ILE A 272 -8.03 -16.00 10.21
N ASN A 273 -7.45 -16.85 11.08
CA ASN A 273 -8.17 -17.97 11.67
C ASN A 273 -9.32 -17.57 12.60
N ARG A 274 -9.28 -16.35 13.17
CA ARG A 274 -10.34 -15.82 14.05
C ARG A 274 -11.45 -15.08 13.30
N LEU A 275 -11.21 -14.67 12.06
CA LEU A 275 -12.17 -13.90 11.27
C LEU A 275 -13.16 -14.79 10.51
N ASP A 276 -12.84 -16.06 10.33
CA ASP A 276 -13.68 -17.02 9.62
C ASP A 276 -15.08 -17.15 10.24
N GLY A 277 -16.12 -17.19 9.40
CA GLY A 277 -17.53 -17.24 9.81
C GLY A 277 -18.07 -15.95 10.46
N ARG A 278 -17.28 -14.87 10.56
CA ARG A 278 -17.73 -13.59 11.12
C ARG A 278 -18.24 -12.64 10.04
N SER A 279 -19.23 -11.79 10.40
CA SER A 279 -19.75 -10.76 9.52
C SER A 279 -18.65 -9.81 9.04
N ARG A 280 -18.40 -9.81 7.73
CA ARG A 280 -17.40 -8.95 7.08
C ARG A 280 -17.73 -7.46 7.27
N VAL A 281 -19.02 -7.11 7.25
CA VAL A 281 -19.51 -5.75 7.54
C VAL A 281 -19.13 -5.30 8.94
N ARG A 282 -19.34 -6.16 9.97
CA ARG A 282 -18.95 -5.82 11.35
C ARG A 282 -17.44 -5.72 11.51
N LEU A 283 -16.68 -6.56 10.81
CA LEU A 283 -15.23 -6.49 10.83
C LEU A 283 -14.71 -5.20 10.20
N MET A 284 -15.26 -4.78 9.06
CA MET A 284 -14.90 -3.48 8.46
C MET A 284 -15.30 -2.29 9.34
N PHE A 285 -16.44 -2.35 10.01
CA PHE A 285 -16.79 -1.34 11.02
C PHE A 285 -15.76 -1.33 12.17
N GLY A 286 -15.34 -2.51 12.62
CA GLY A 286 -14.28 -2.64 13.64
C GLY A 286 -12.96 -1.97 13.22
N ILE A 287 -12.59 -2.05 11.93
CA ILE A 287 -11.40 -1.37 11.39
C ILE A 287 -11.53 0.15 11.61
N SER A 288 -12.68 0.74 11.29
CA SER A 288 -12.88 2.19 11.46
C SER A 288 -12.69 2.65 12.90
N LEU A 289 -13.12 1.85 13.87
CA LEU A 289 -12.92 2.12 15.29
C LEU A 289 -11.46 1.95 15.71
N ILE A 290 -10.83 0.86 15.30
CA ILE A 290 -9.40 0.57 15.61
C ILE A 290 -8.51 1.69 15.08
N TRP A 291 -8.70 2.09 13.82
CA TRP A 291 -7.91 3.16 13.21
C TRP A 291 -8.22 4.53 13.80
N SER A 292 -9.47 4.81 14.19
CA SER A 292 -9.81 6.04 14.93
C SER A 292 -9.06 6.12 16.27
N VAL A 293 -9.06 5.04 17.04
CA VAL A 293 -8.32 4.96 18.31
C VAL A 293 -6.81 5.12 18.09
N ALA A 294 -6.25 4.45 17.07
CA ALA A 294 -4.86 4.58 16.71
C ALA A 294 -4.47 6.05 16.43
N TRP A 295 -5.25 6.74 15.59
CA TRP A 295 -5.01 8.14 15.25
C TRP A 295 -5.18 9.11 16.43
N ILE A 296 -6.13 8.85 17.34
CA ILE A 296 -6.27 9.64 18.57
C ILE A 296 -5.00 9.49 19.43
N ILE A 297 -4.50 8.27 19.61
CA ILE A 297 -3.28 8.01 20.40
C ILE A 297 -2.07 8.69 19.75
N ILE A 298 -1.92 8.56 18.41
CA ILE A 298 -0.86 9.21 17.66
C ILE A 298 -0.95 10.74 17.78
N GLY A 299 -2.15 11.32 17.65
CA GLY A 299 -2.34 12.77 17.77
C GLY A 299 -2.06 13.30 19.16
N LEU A 300 -2.41 12.56 20.20
CA LEU A 300 -2.12 12.93 21.59
C LEU A 300 -0.63 12.81 21.94
N SER A 301 0.11 11.93 21.25
CA SER A 301 1.50 11.66 21.54
C SER A 301 2.40 12.92 21.45
N VAL A 302 2.16 13.75 20.44
CA VAL A 302 3.00 14.94 20.16
C VAL A 302 2.86 16.09 21.18
N SER A 303 1.94 15.96 22.12
CA SER A 303 1.78 16.92 23.23
C SER A 303 2.56 16.53 24.50
N LEU A 304 3.36 15.46 24.44
CA LEU A 304 4.04 14.86 25.57
C LEU A 304 5.56 14.95 25.42
N ASP A 305 6.29 14.48 26.43
CA ASP A 305 7.73 14.36 26.34
C ASP A 305 8.19 13.35 25.27
N LEU A 306 9.43 13.47 24.84
CA LEU A 306 10.01 12.70 23.73
C LEU A 306 9.86 11.16 23.90
N LYS A 307 10.01 10.64 25.11
CA LYS A 307 9.90 9.20 25.38
C LYS A 307 8.45 8.75 25.29
N ALA A 308 7.52 9.52 25.83
CA ALA A 308 6.09 9.26 25.76
C ALA A 308 5.59 9.39 24.31
N THR A 309 6.06 10.39 23.56
CA THR A 309 5.78 10.55 22.13
C THR A 309 6.18 9.30 21.34
N PHE A 310 7.41 8.82 21.50
CA PHE A 310 7.88 7.61 20.86
C PHE A 310 7.02 6.39 21.24
N ALA A 311 6.80 6.17 22.54
CA ALA A 311 6.05 5.02 23.04
C ALA A 311 4.61 5.02 22.53
N LEU A 312 3.90 6.15 22.61
CA LEU A 312 2.51 6.25 22.16
C LEU A 312 2.39 6.21 20.65
N ALA A 313 3.33 6.78 19.90
CA ALA A 313 3.36 6.63 18.44
C ALA A 313 3.53 5.15 18.05
N ALA A 314 4.46 4.43 18.68
CA ALA A 314 4.66 3.00 18.44
C ALA A 314 3.42 2.17 18.82
N ILE A 315 2.77 2.46 19.96
CA ILE A 315 1.51 1.82 20.37
C ILE A 315 0.40 2.14 19.35
N GLY A 316 0.24 3.39 18.94
CA GLY A 316 -0.77 3.81 17.97
C GLY A 316 -0.59 3.09 16.63
N VAL A 317 0.64 3.03 16.12
CA VAL A 317 0.97 2.31 14.88
C VAL A 317 0.78 0.80 15.02
N GLY A 318 1.08 0.22 16.19
CA GLY A 318 0.78 -1.17 16.51
C GLY A 318 -0.73 -1.47 16.55
N ILE A 319 -1.54 -0.57 17.11
CA ILE A 319 -3.02 -0.68 17.08
C ILE A 319 -3.51 -0.53 15.64
N PHE A 320 -2.94 0.39 14.85
CA PHE A 320 -3.29 0.54 13.44
C PHE A 320 -3.08 -0.77 12.67
N ALA A 321 -1.98 -1.47 12.91
CA ALA A 321 -1.66 -2.77 12.32
C ALA A 321 -2.74 -3.84 12.57
N LEU A 322 -3.45 -3.81 13.72
CA LEU A 322 -4.57 -4.72 13.98
C LEU A 322 -5.70 -4.50 12.95
N GLY A 323 -6.00 -3.26 12.62
CA GLY A 323 -6.96 -2.91 11.58
C GLY A 323 -6.49 -3.35 10.19
N GLU A 324 -5.20 -3.20 9.88
CA GLU A 324 -4.60 -3.63 8.60
C GLU A 324 -4.73 -5.14 8.39
N MET A 325 -4.48 -5.94 9.42
CA MET A 325 -4.66 -7.40 9.36
C MET A 325 -6.11 -7.80 9.03
N ILE A 326 -7.09 -7.10 9.59
CA ILE A 326 -8.51 -7.33 9.26
C ILE A 326 -8.78 -6.84 7.83
N TRP A 327 -8.30 -5.64 7.47
CA TRP A 327 -8.48 -5.05 6.15
C TRP A 327 -7.96 -5.96 5.03
N SER A 328 -6.74 -6.48 5.16
CA SER A 328 -6.10 -7.33 4.14
C SER A 328 -6.91 -8.59 3.82
N THR A 329 -7.67 -9.08 4.79
CA THR A 329 -8.53 -10.26 4.64
C THR A 329 -9.92 -9.91 4.13
N VAL A 330 -10.56 -8.90 4.71
CA VAL A 330 -11.99 -8.61 4.49
C VAL A 330 -12.21 -7.69 3.29
N GLY A 331 -11.34 -6.71 3.09
CA GLY A 331 -11.50 -5.69 2.05
C GLY A 331 -11.56 -6.27 0.63
N PRO A 332 -10.53 -7.00 0.16
CA PRO A 332 -10.54 -7.64 -1.15
C PRO A 332 -11.64 -8.71 -1.30
N THR A 333 -11.93 -9.44 -0.22
CA THR A 333 -12.97 -10.48 -0.24
C THR A 333 -14.34 -9.86 -0.52
N LEU A 334 -14.74 -8.79 0.15
CA LEU A 334 -16.03 -8.12 -0.11
C LEU A 334 -16.15 -7.62 -1.56
N THR A 335 -15.08 -7.08 -2.13
CA THR A 335 -15.06 -6.68 -3.54
C THR A 335 -15.36 -7.87 -4.45
N ASN A 336 -14.70 -9.01 -4.23
CA ASN A 336 -14.86 -10.19 -5.07
C ASN A 336 -16.21 -10.91 -4.89
N GLU A 337 -16.79 -10.86 -3.69
CA GLU A 337 -18.13 -11.43 -3.40
C GLU A 337 -19.27 -10.60 -4.01
N LEU A 338 -19.09 -9.30 -4.15
CA LEU A 338 -20.05 -8.43 -4.82
C LEU A 338 -19.92 -8.53 -6.37
N ALA A 339 -18.74 -8.86 -6.85
CA ALA A 339 -18.45 -8.89 -8.27
C ALA A 339 -19.05 -10.13 -8.94
N PRO A 340 -19.86 -9.98 -10.01
CA PRO A 340 -20.19 -11.10 -10.89
C PRO A 340 -18.91 -11.74 -11.45
N GLU A 341 -18.93 -13.07 -11.64
CA GLU A 341 -17.72 -13.82 -12.01
C GLU A 341 -17.04 -13.30 -13.28
N ASN A 342 -17.81 -12.96 -14.30
CA ASN A 342 -17.35 -12.39 -15.56
C ASN A 342 -16.91 -10.91 -15.48
N MET A 343 -17.12 -10.23 -14.34
CA MET A 343 -16.81 -8.81 -14.15
C MET A 343 -15.81 -8.55 -13.01
N ARG A 344 -15.30 -9.59 -12.34
CA ARG A 344 -14.36 -9.45 -11.20
C ARG A 344 -13.19 -8.53 -11.51
N GLY A 345 -12.62 -8.59 -12.70
CA GLY A 345 -11.52 -7.73 -13.12
C GLY A 345 -11.88 -6.24 -13.08
N ARG A 346 -13.10 -5.86 -13.53
CA ARG A 346 -13.57 -4.47 -13.52
C ARG A 346 -13.86 -3.98 -12.11
N TYR A 347 -14.49 -4.82 -11.27
CA TYR A 347 -14.72 -4.48 -9.86
C TYR A 347 -13.40 -4.25 -9.13
N ASN A 348 -12.42 -5.12 -9.32
CA ASN A 348 -11.09 -4.96 -8.74
C ASN A 348 -10.34 -3.73 -9.31
N SER A 349 -10.56 -3.38 -10.59
CA SER A 349 -9.99 -2.15 -11.16
C SER A 349 -10.56 -0.92 -10.48
N VAL A 350 -11.89 -0.84 -10.28
CA VAL A 350 -12.52 0.28 -9.57
C VAL A 350 -12.08 0.29 -8.10
N ASP A 351 -11.94 -0.87 -7.46
CA ASP A 351 -11.37 -0.98 -6.10
C ASP A 351 -9.94 -0.42 -6.03
N GLY A 352 -9.11 -0.73 -7.03
CA GLY A 352 -7.77 -0.17 -7.16
C GLY A 352 -7.74 1.35 -7.29
N LEU A 353 -8.74 1.95 -7.96
CA LEU A 353 -8.86 3.41 -8.03
C LEU A 353 -9.04 4.06 -6.66
N MET A 354 -9.65 3.37 -5.68
CA MET A 354 -9.81 3.90 -4.32
C MET A 354 -8.45 4.09 -3.64
N TRP A 355 -7.50 3.20 -3.88
CA TRP A 355 -6.12 3.35 -3.40
C TRP A 355 -5.43 4.56 -4.02
N VAL A 356 -5.61 4.76 -5.31
CA VAL A 356 -4.99 5.89 -6.04
C VAL A 356 -5.57 7.22 -5.57
N PHE A 357 -6.90 7.33 -5.47
CA PHE A 357 -7.55 8.55 -4.96
C PHE A 357 -7.15 8.83 -3.52
N ALA A 358 -7.10 7.80 -2.68
CA ALA A 358 -6.64 7.96 -1.29
C ALA A 358 -5.18 8.43 -1.25
N GLY A 359 -4.30 7.82 -2.05
CA GLY A 359 -2.88 8.20 -2.16
C GLY A 359 -2.66 9.62 -2.66
N ALA A 360 -3.61 10.19 -3.42
CA ALA A 360 -3.59 11.60 -3.80
C ALA A 360 -4.15 12.51 -2.69
N MET A 361 -5.29 12.12 -2.09
CA MET A 361 -6.00 12.96 -1.12
C MET A 361 -5.34 12.99 0.26
N GLY A 362 -4.82 11.85 0.74
CA GLY A 362 -4.23 11.73 2.07
C GLY A 362 -3.01 12.64 2.27
N PRO A 363 -1.97 12.54 1.44
CA PRO A 363 -0.82 13.44 1.50
C PRO A 363 -1.20 14.92 1.33
N ALA A 364 -2.08 15.25 0.37
CA ALA A 364 -2.52 16.62 0.15
C ALA A 364 -3.20 17.20 1.40
N LEU A 365 -4.11 16.44 2.02
CA LEU A 365 -4.80 16.86 3.23
C LEU A 365 -3.84 17.01 4.40
N SER A 366 -3.00 16.01 4.68
CA SER A 366 -2.04 16.04 5.78
C SER A 366 -1.03 17.18 5.61
N GLY A 367 -0.50 17.39 4.38
CA GLY A 367 0.44 18.45 4.10
C GLY A 367 -0.13 19.86 4.32
N ILE A 368 -1.37 20.10 3.87
CA ILE A 368 -2.04 21.39 4.07
C ILE A 368 -2.32 21.60 5.58
N MET A 369 -2.93 20.61 6.24
CA MET A 369 -3.30 20.76 7.66
C MET A 369 -2.08 20.96 8.56
N LEU A 370 -1.02 20.21 8.34
CA LEU A 370 0.21 20.33 9.12
C LEU A 370 0.98 21.60 8.77
N GLN A 371 0.99 22.07 7.51
CA GLN A 371 1.61 23.35 7.12
C GLN A 371 1.04 24.55 7.92
N TYR A 372 -0.26 24.52 8.22
CA TYR A 372 -0.93 25.58 9.00
C TYR A 372 -1.10 25.22 10.49
N GLU A 373 -0.35 24.26 11.01
CA GLU A 373 -0.35 23.82 12.43
C GLU A 373 -1.73 23.36 12.95
N LEU A 374 -2.63 22.93 12.06
CA LEU A 374 -3.99 22.53 12.37
C LEU A 374 -4.07 21.05 12.81
N ILE A 375 -3.15 20.61 13.67
CA ILE A 375 -2.98 19.20 14.07
C ILE A 375 -4.28 18.62 14.65
N THR A 376 -4.86 19.31 15.64
CA THR A 376 -6.11 18.85 16.29
C THR A 376 -7.26 18.74 15.30
N LEU A 377 -7.41 19.72 14.39
CA LEU A 377 -8.41 19.68 13.34
C LEU A 377 -8.16 18.52 12.37
N TRP A 378 -6.92 18.30 11.99
CA TRP A 378 -6.54 17.20 11.09
C TRP A 378 -6.87 15.83 11.70
N ILE A 379 -6.51 15.59 12.97
CA ILE A 379 -6.87 14.35 13.68
C ILE A 379 -8.39 14.21 13.80
N ALA A 380 -9.11 15.28 14.10
CA ALA A 380 -10.57 15.25 14.14
C ALA A 380 -11.19 14.87 12.77
N ILE A 381 -10.69 15.44 11.68
CA ILE A 381 -11.12 15.09 10.31
C ILE A 381 -10.85 13.61 10.01
N ILE A 382 -9.68 13.10 10.38
CA ILE A 382 -9.34 11.68 10.22
C ILE A 382 -10.35 10.80 10.98
N VAL A 383 -10.56 11.07 12.25
CA VAL A 383 -11.48 10.28 13.10
C VAL A 383 -12.91 10.34 12.57
N VAL A 384 -13.41 11.53 12.22
CA VAL A 384 -14.74 11.70 11.64
C VAL A 384 -14.86 10.95 10.32
N GLY A 385 -13.85 11.04 9.44
CA GLY A 385 -13.83 10.32 8.17
C GLY A 385 -13.85 8.80 8.34
N GLN A 386 -13.10 8.28 9.32
CA GLN A 386 -13.10 6.85 9.68
C GLN A 386 -14.50 6.42 10.19
N LEU A 387 -15.11 7.18 11.09
CA LEU A 387 -16.44 6.88 11.63
C LEU A 387 -17.52 6.94 10.54
N LEU A 388 -17.46 7.92 9.65
CA LEU A 388 -18.35 8.00 8.48
C LEU A 388 -18.20 6.77 7.58
N ALA A 389 -16.98 6.33 7.32
CA ALA A 389 -16.72 5.09 6.58
C ALA A 389 -17.38 3.89 7.28
N GLY A 390 -17.20 3.78 8.59
CA GLY A 390 -17.84 2.73 9.40
C GLY A 390 -19.36 2.72 9.28
N ILE A 391 -20.00 3.90 9.34
CA ILE A 391 -21.45 4.05 9.17
C ILE A 391 -21.88 3.61 7.76
N LEU A 392 -21.14 3.99 6.71
CA LEU A 392 -21.42 3.57 5.34
C LEU A 392 -21.35 2.04 5.21
N VAL A 393 -20.33 1.43 5.82
CA VAL A 393 -20.19 -0.03 5.85
C VAL A 393 -21.36 -0.70 6.57
N LEU A 394 -21.79 -0.19 7.73
CA LEU A 394 -22.94 -0.74 8.43
C LEU A 394 -24.23 -0.69 7.59
N ARG A 395 -24.43 0.39 6.85
CA ARG A 395 -25.56 0.53 5.91
C ARG A 395 -25.49 -0.43 4.72
N LEU A 396 -24.31 -0.99 4.42
CA LEU A 396 -24.16 -2.01 3.40
C LEU A 396 -24.80 -3.34 3.80
N ARG A 397 -24.92 -3.62 5.11
CA ARG A 397 -25.43 -4.89 5.63
C ARG A 397 -26.81 -5.27 5.10
N SER A 398 -27.68 -4.29 4.88
CA SER A 398 -29.04 -4.51 4.33
C SER A 398 -29.06 -4.86 2.84
N LEU A 399 -27.96 -4.67 2.14
CA LEU A 399 -27.80 -4.92 0.71
C LEU A 399 -27.07 -6.24 0.42
N LEU A 400 -26.43 -6.84 1.43
CA LEU A 400 -25.65 -8.05 1.29
C LEU A 400 -26.46 -9.29 1.68
N THR A 401 -26.29 -10.36 0.92
CA THR A 401 -26.76 -11.69 1.32
C THR A 401 -25.95 -12.19 2.53
N PRO A 402 -26.48 -13.13 3.33
CA PRO A 402 -25.73 -13.72 4.43
C PRO A 402 -24.39 -14.35 4.00
N ALA A 403 -24.35 -14.97 2.81
CA ALA A 403 -23.13 -15.55 2.25
C ALA A 403 -22.08 -14.48 1.91
N GLN A 404 -22.48 -13.39 1.24
CA GLN A 404 -21.59 -12.27 0.95
C GLN A 404 -21.04 -11.60 2.21
N ASP A 405 -21.82 -11.57 3.29
CA ASP A 405 -21.37 -11.06 4.60
C ASP A 405 -20.57 -12.10 5.42
N GLY A 406 -20.37 -13.32 4.89
CA GLY A 406 -19.59 -14.37 5.58
C GLY A 406 -20.29 -15.04 6.74
N ARG A 407 -21.63 -14.95 6.84
CA ARG A 407 -22.43 -15.47 7.95
C ARG A 407 -22.94 -16.90 7.79
N ILE A 408 -22.75 -17.50 6.64
CA ILE A 408 -23.12 -18.91 6.40
C ILE A 408 -21.87 -19.75 6.65
N SER A 409 -21.95 -20.68 7.61
CA SER A 409 -20.90 -21.68 7.82
C SER A 409 -20.90 -22.67 6.67
N GLU A 410 -19.71 -23.23 6.35
CA GLU A 410 -19.55 -24.26 5.29
C GLU A 410 -20.39 -25.52 5.51
N THR A 411 -20.98 -25.72 6.70
CA THR A 411 -21.90 -26.82 7.05
C THR A 411 -23.28 -26.72 6.37
N GLN A 412 -23.55 -25.67 5.60
CA GLN A 412 -24.80 -25.49 4.85
C GLN A 412 -24.59 -25.41 3.31
N LYS A 413 -23.39 -25.67 2.83
CA LYS A 413 -23.08 -26.01 1.44
C LYS A 413 -23.04 -27.53 1.34
#